data_7a48c99afcc204d72516990e564aee2f
#
_entry.id   7a48c99afcc204d72516990e564aee2f
#
_cell.length_a   1.000
_cell.length_b   1.000
_cell.length_c   1.000
_cell.angle_alpha   90.00
_cell.angle_beta   90.00
_cell.angle_gamma   90.00
#
_symmetry.space_group_name_H-M   'P 1'
#
loop_
_entity.id
_entity.type
_entity.pdbx_description
1 polymer ?
#
loop_
_entity_poly.entity_id
_entity_poly.type
_entity_poly.pdbx_seq_one_letter_code
_entity_poly.pdbx_strand_id
1 'polypeptide(L)'
;ILLDRHVNSLWTKMSLTVKVNKLDMRNIIESDYTPVFNPFEDYFAHLPPWKEGDKDYIAELAATVKVKDTDSSVLSFEECLKKWLVAMIAGWLDEEAVNNVILVYIGKQGANKTTWFNHLLPLELKQYFYTKTNAKRMTKDDLIALSQYALICCEELDTMSASEMNQLKAAVTMQYINERAAYAHYAEQRKHINSFCGTGNNPEFLNDPTGTRR
;
A
#
# COMPACT_ATOMS: atom_id res chain seq x y z
N ILE A 1 11.21 -5.94 1.63
CA ILE A 1 11.34 -5.85 3.10
C ILE A 1 12.46 -6.76 3.56
N LEU A 2 13.49 -6.21 4.19
CA LEU A 2 14.58 -6.98 4.80
C LEU A 2 14.14 -7.49 6.18
N LEU A 3 14.29 -8.79 6.42
CA LEU A 3 13.95 -9.42 7.70
C LEU A 3 15.23 -9.91 8.41
N ASP A 4 15.19 -9.98 9.73
CA ASP A 4 16.31 -10.50 10.54
C ASP A 4 16.80 -11.89 10.08
N ARG A 5 15.87 -12.76 9.65
CA ARG A 5 16.23 -14.08 9.09
C ARG A 5 17.08 -13.97 7.83
N HIS A 6 16.87 -12.95 6.99
CA HIS A 6 17.67 -12.75 5.76
C HIS A 6 19.09 -12.33 6.11
N VAL A 7 19.24 -11.41 7.07
CA VAL A 7 20.55 -10.99 7.59
C VAL A 7 21.27 -12.17 8.25
N ASN A 8 20.56 -12.96 9.05
CA ASN A 8 21.11 -14.15 9.71
C ASN A 8 21.58 -15.21 8.69
N SER A 9 20.78 -15.47 7.66
CA SER A 9 21.12 -16.42 6.60
C SER A 9 22.33 -15.97 5.79
N LEU A 10 22.38 -14.67 5.45
CA LEU A 10 23.53 -14.09 4.76
C LEU A 10 24.80 -14.18 5.60
N TRP A 11 24.73 -13.77 6.88
CA TRP A 11 25.86 -13.87 7.81
C TRP A 11 26.36 -15.31 7.97
N THR A 12 25.46 -16.27 8.15
CA THR A 12 25.81 -17.69 8.26
C THR A 12 26.53 -18.17 7.01
N LYS A 13 26.00 -17.85 5.83
CA LYS A 13 26.60 -18.24 4.55
C LYS A 13 28.01 -17.65 4.37
N MET A 14 28.20 -16.38 4.69
CA MET A 14 29.49 -15.70 4.57
C MET A 14 30.50 -16.24 5.59
N SER A 15 30.05 -16.56 6.81
CA SER A 15 30.89 -17.06 7.89
C SER A 15 31.50 -18.45 7.59
N LEU A 16 30.99 -19.17 6.60
CA LEU A 16 31.59 -20.45 6.13
C LEU A 16 32.87 -20.23 5.34
N THR A 17 33.08 -19.05 4.78
CA THR A 17 34.25 -18.77 3.91
C THR A 17 35.18 -17.71 4.48
N VAL A 18 34.62 -16.73 5.19
CA VAL A 18 35.42 -15.62 5.76
C VAL A 18 34.93 -15.27 7.18
N LYS A 19 35.81 -14.74 8.01
CA LYS A 19 35.44 -14.25 9.34
C LYS A 19 34.68 -12.91 9.19
N VAL A 20 33.36 -12.92 9.40
CA VAL A 20 32.49 -11.74 9.30
C VAL A 20 31.85 -11.44 10.65
N ASN A 21 31.96 -10.18 11.09
CA ASN A 21 31.18 -9.69 12.22
C ASN A 21 29.75 -9.38 11.75
N LYS A 22 28.74 -9.91 12.46
CA LYS A 22 27.34 -9.71 12.09
C LYS A 22 26.90 -8.24 12.18
N LEU A 23 27.40 -7.51 13.17
CA LEU A 23 27.10 -6.09 13.35
C LEU A 23 27.67 -5.25 12.19
N ASP A 24 28.94 -5.49 11.82
CA ASP A 24 29.59 -4.80 10.72
C ASP A 24 28.87 -5.06 9.40
N MET A 25 28.47 -6.31 9.15
CA MET A 25 27.68 -6.68 7.99
C MET A 25 26.34 -5.95 7.97
N ARG A 26 25.63 -5.87 9.12
CA ARG A 26 24.37 -5.11 9.21
C ARG A 26 24.61 -3.63 8.91
N ASN A 27 25.62 -3.02 9.48
CA ASN A 27 25.97 -1.61 9.25
C ASN A 27 26.25 -1.33 7.76
N ILE A 28 26.91 -2.25 7.05
CA ILE A 28 27.14 -2.14 5.61
C ILE A 28 25.82 -2.22 4.84
N ILE A 29 24.95 -3.18 5.18
CA ILE A 29 23.65 -3.35 4.51
C ILE A 29 22.76 -2.12 4.69
N GLU A 30 22.81 -1.48 5.87
CA GLU A 30 22.02 -0.30 6.23
C GLU A 30 22.69 1.03 5.83
N SER A 31 23.82 1.00 5.13
CA SER A 31 24.59 2.17 4.68
C SER A 31 24.42 2.45 3.20
N ASP A 32 24.87 3.63 2.76
CA ASP A 32 24.89 4.05 1.35
C ASP A 32 25.85 3.23 0.47
N TYR A 33 26.67 2.34 1.06
CA TYR A 33 27.48 1.39 0.29
C TYR A 33 26.65 0.29 -0.38
N THR A 34 25.44 0.02 0.12
CA THR A 34 24.53 -0.96 -0.47
C THR A 34 23.64 -0.26 -1.49
N PRO A 35 23.66 -0.70 -2.77
CA PRO A 35 22.78 -0.11 -3.77
C PRO A 35 21.31 -0.18 -3.37
N VAL A 36 20.59 0.91 -3.58
CA VAL A 36 19.13 0.93 -3.38
C VAL A 36 18.47 0.06 -4.43
N PHE A 37 17.58 -0.81 -4.02
CA PHE A 37 16.78 -1.66 -4.88
C PHE A 37 15.30 -1.31 -4.74
N ASN A 38 14.68 -0.86 -5.84
CA ASN A 38 13.24 -0.62 -5.89
C ASN A 38 12.55 -1.88 -6.48
N PRO A 39 11.84 -2.67 -5.67
CA PRO A 39 11.20 -3.90 -6.14
C PRO A 39 10.05 -3.65 -7.11
N PHE A 40 9.45 -2.46 -7.11
CA PHE A 40 8.37 -2.11 -8.03
C PHE A 40 8.94 -1.79 -9.41
N GLU A 41 9.98 -0.97 -9.49
CA GLU A 41 10.67 -0.69 -10.76
C GLU A 41 11.20 -1.98 -11.40
N ASP A 42 11.84 -2.84 -10.59
CA ASP A 42 12.35 -4.13 -11.06
C ASP A 42 11.21 -5.02 -11.60
N TYR A 43 10.08 -5.10 -10.89
CA TYR A 43 8.91 -5.86 -11.34
C TYR A 43 8.39 -5.34 -12.69
N PHE A 44 8.18 -4.03 -12.82
CA PHE A 44 7.63 -3.45 -14.05
C PHE A 44 8.62 -3.53 -15.22
N ALA A 45 9.93 -3.42 -14.97
CA ALA A 45 10.96 -3.56 -15.99
C ALA A 45 11.00 -4.96 -16.64
N HIS A 46 10.53 -5.97 -15.91
CA HIS A 46 10.48 -7.36 -16.39
C HIS A 46 9.13 -7.77 -16.99
N LEU A 47 8.13 -6.89 -16.96
CA LEU A 47 6.85 -7.18 -17.61
C LEU A 47 6.97 -7.09 -19.15
N PRO A 48 6.23 -7.95 -19.88
CA PRO A 48 6.13 -7.81 -21.32
C PRO A 48 5.45 -6.48 -21.66
N PRO A 49 5.89 -5.79 -22.73
CA PRO A 49 5.25 -4.56 -23.16
C PRO A 49 3.82 -4.84 -23.63
N TRP A 50 2.89 -3.98 -23.22
CA TRP A 50 1.52 -4.01 -23.73
C TRP A 50 1.50 -3.72 -25.25
N LYS A 51 0.65 -4.44 -25.97
CA LYS A 51 0.48 -4.30 -27.42
C LYS A 51 -0.95 -3.93 -27.74
N GLU A 52 -1.13 -3.16 -28.80
CA GLU A 52 -2.47 -2.88 -29.31
C GLU A 52 -3.19 -4.19 -29.70
N GLY A 53 -4.39 -4.38 -29.14
CA GLY A 53 -5.16 -5.62 -29.29
C GLY A 53 -5.02 -6.59 -28.09
N ASP A 54 -4.14 -6.33 -27.13
CA ASP A 54 -4.15 -7.05 -25.88
C ASP A 54 -5.46 -6.79 -25.11
N LYS A 55 -5.85 -7.74 -24.29
CA LYS A 55 -7.06 -7.63 -23.46
C LYS A 55 -6.98 -6.46 -22.49
N ASP A 56 -8.11 -5.81 -22.23
CA ASP A 56 -8.24 -4.87 -21.12
C ASP A 56 -8.41 -5.64 -19.81
N TYR A 57 -7.28 -5.95 -19.17
CA TYR A 57 -7.25 -6.66 -17.88
C TYR A 57 -7.88 -5.86 -16.73
N ILE A 58 -7.95 -4.52 -16.84
CA ILE A 58 -8.61 -3.68 -15.83
C ILE A 58 -10.12 -3.86 -15.93
N ALA A 59 -10.68 -3.89 -17.13
CA ALA A 59 -12.09 -4.18 -17.35
C ALA A 59 -12.45 -5.61 -16.86
N GLU A 60 -11.63 -6.62 -17.15
CA GLU A 60 -11.82 -7.96 -16.63
C GLU A 60 -11.78 -8.01 -15.08
N LEU A 61 -10.84 -7.27 -14.46
CA LEU A 61 -10.73 -7.15 -13.01
C LEU A 61 -11.97 -6.46 -12.43
N ALA A 62 -12.42 -5.37 -13.03
CA ALA A 62 -13.62 -4.65 -12.61
C ALA A 62 -14.87 -5.54 -12.67
N ALA A 63 -14.99 -6.38 -13.68
CA ALA A 63 -16.11 -7.33 -13.86
C ALA A 63 -16.19 -8.40 -12.74
N THR A 64 -15.12 -8.63 -11.98
CA THR A 64 -15.15 -9.54 -10.82
C THR A 64 -15.94 -8.99 -9.65
N VAL A 65 -16.23 -7.68 -9.64
CA VAL A 65 -16.94 -7.00 -8.56
C VAL A 65 -18.37 -6.70 -8.98
N LYS A 66 -19.34 -7.24 -8.25
CA LYS A 66 -20.76 -6.92 -8.47
C LYS A 66 -21.09 -5.60 -7.77
N VAL A 67 -21.22 -4.54 -8.54
CA VAL A 67 -21.58 -3.21 -8.06
C VAL A 67 -23.09 -3.04 -8.14
N LYS A 68 -23.69 -2.28 -7.21
CA LYS A 68 -25.08 -1.85 -7.38
C LYS A 68 -25.15 -0.85 -8.54
N ASP A 69 -26.26 -0.87 -9.28
CA ASP A 69 -26.53 0.14 -10.31
C ASP A 69 -26.41 1.53 -9.70
N THR A 70 -25.55 2.35 -10.28
CA THR A 70 -25.36 3.76 -9.90
C THR A 70 -26.02 4.64 -10.94
N ASP A 71 -26.41 5.84 -10.51
CA ASP A 71 -26.94 6.87 -11.41
C ASP A 71 -25.92 7.13 -12.54
N SER A 72 -26.40 7.17 -13.78
CA SER A 72 -25.60 7.39 -14.99
C SER A 72 -24.85 8.74 -15.01
N SER A 73 -25.12 9.63 -14.06
CA SER A 73 -24.39 10.89 -13.86
C SER A 73 -23.06 10.75 -13.15
N VAL A 74 -22.74 9.57 -12.59
CA VAL A 74 -21.51 9.29 -11.82
C VAL A 74 -20.58 8.43 -12.66
N LEU A 75 -19.26 8.58 -12.46
CA LEU A 75 -18.23 7.70 -13.08
C LEU A 75 -18.56 6.23 -12.80
N SER A 76 -18.36 5.37 -13.79
CA SER A 76 -18.51 3.93 -13.62
C SER A 76 -17.49 3.39 -12.62
N PHE A 77 -17.78 2.23 -12.00
CA PHE A 77 -16.84 1.58 -11.11
C PHE A 77 -15.52 1.26 -11.82
N GLU A 78 -15.59 0.83 -13.08
CA GLU A 78 -14.40 0.53 -13.90
C GLU A 78 -13.51 1.76 -14.08
N GLU A 79 -14.09 2.92 -14.39
CA GLU A 79 -13.34 4.18 -14.51
C GLU A 79 -12.71 4.61 -13.18
N CYS A 80 -13.43 4.47 -12.08
CA CYS A 80 -12.91 4.74 -10.74
C CYS A 80 -11.76 3.81 -10.37
N LEU A 81 -11.92 2.51 -10.63
CA LEU A 81 -10.90 1.49 -10.39
C LEU A 81 -9.65 1.76 -11.23
N LYS A 82 -9.81 2.05 -12.52
CA LYS A 82 -8.71 2.39 -13.44
C LYS A 82 -7.92 3.59 -12.94
N LYS A 83 -8.59 4.68 -12.58
CA LYS A 83 -7.94 5.89 -12.04
C LYS A 83 -7.20 5.60 -10.75
N TRP A 84 -7.80 4.82 -9.85
CA TRP A 84 -7.18 4.46 -8.58
C TRP A 84 -5.95 3.55 -8.77
N LEU A 85 -6.01 2.56 -9.68
CA LEU A 85 -4.88 1.70 -10.03
C LEU A 85 -3.72 2.50 -10.66
N VAL A 86 -4.02 3.42 -11.57
CA VAL A 86 -3.01 4.30 -12.17
C VAL A 86 -2.33 5.16 -11.10
N ALA A 87 -3.11 5.75 -10.19
CA ALA A 87 -2.55 6.55 -9.10
C ALA A 87 -1.71 5.69 -8.12
N MET A 88 -2.10 4.42 -7.88
CA MET A 88 -1.34 3.47 -7.08
C MET A 88 0.02 3.17 -7.70
N ILE A 89 0.06 2.85 -9.00
CA ILE A 89 1.31 2.58 -9.72
C ILE A 89 2.19 3.83 -9.79
N ALA A 90 1.60 5.00 -10.06
CA ALA A 90 2.33 6.27 -10.03
C ALA A 90 3.00 6.50 -8.66
N GLY A 91 2.30 6.24 -7.55
CA GLY A 91 2.87 6.35 -6.20
C GLY A 91 4.09 5.46 -5.96
N TRP A 92 4.24 4.35 -6.69
CA TRP A 92 5.38 3.44 -6.57
C TRP A 92 6.58 3.85 -7.43
N LEU A 93 6.33 4.48 -8.58
CA LEU A 93 7.34 4.71 -9.63
C LEU A 93 7.75 6.18 -9.76
N ASP A 94 6.90 7.12 -9.33
CA ASP A 94 7.12 8.57 -9.47
C ASP A 94 7.32 9.19 -8.09
N GLU A 95 8.46 9.87 -7.88
CA GLU A 95 8.85 10.50 -6.61
C GLU A 95 7.85 11.57 -6.12
N GLU A 96 7.13 12.23 -7.02
CA GLU A 96 6.19 13.31 -6.70
C GLU A 96 4.75 12.80 -6.53
N ALA A 97 4.44 11.59 -6.98
CA ALA A 97 3.09 11.08 -6.97
C ALA A 97 2.72 10.43 -5.64
N VAL A 98 1.51 10.75 -5.15
CA VAL A 98 0.86 10.08 -4.01
C VAL A 98 -0.60 9.81 -4.35
N ASN A 99 -1.07 8.61 -4.07
CA ASN A 99 -2.48 8.27 -4.26
C ASN A 99 -3.33 8.81 -3.10
N ASN A 100 -3.97 9.94 -3.31
CA ASN A 100 -4.78 10.64 -2.32
C ASN A 100 -6.22 10.09 -2.18
N VAL A 101 -6.52 8.94 -2.80
CA VAL A 101 -7.86 8.35 -2.83
C VAL A 101 -7.86 6.98 -2.19
N ILE A 102 -8.87 6.73 -1.35
CA ILE A 102 -9.12 5.42 -0.74
C ILE A 102 -10.18 4.69 -1.58
N LEU A 103 -9.88 3.50 -2.09
CA LEU A 103 -10.88 2.63 -2.71
C LEU A 103 -11.59 1.82 -1.62
N VAL A 104 -12.89 2.04 -1.43
CA VAL A 104 -13.67 1.41 -0.35
C VAL A 104 -14.75 0.49 -0.91
N TYR A 105 -14.75 -0.77 -0.44
CA TYR A 105 -15.81 -1.72 -0.73
C TYR A 105 -16.81 -1.81 0.41
N ILE A 106 -18.06 -1.44 0.14
CA ILE A 106 -19.17 -1.52 1.08
C ILE A 106 -20.08 -2.69 0.68
N GLY A 107 -20.43 -3.52 1.65
CA GLY A 107 -21.30 -4.66 1.40
C GLY A 107 -21.41 -5.60 2.60
N LYS A 108 -22.26 -6.60 2.48
CA LYS A 108 -22.52 -7.58 3.55
C LYS A 108 -21.24 -8.25 4.05
N GLN A 109 -21.23 -8.62 5.31
CA GLN A 109 -20.19 -9.48 5.88
C GLN A 109 -20.08 -10.80 5.09
N GLY A 110 -18.88 -11.31 4.91
CA GLY A 110 -18.64 -12.55 4.13
C GLY A 110 -18.60 -12.34 2.61
N ALA A 111 -18.72 -11.11 2.09
CA ALA A 111 -18.62 -10.82 0.65
C ALA A 111 -17.17 -10.83 0.09
N ASN A 112 -16.22 -11.36 0.82
CA ASN A 112 -14.81 -11.51 0.42
C ASN A 112 -14.09 -10.20 0.02
N LYS A 113 -14.54 -9.04 0.57
CA LYS A 113 -13.99 -7.71 0.24
C LYS A 113 -12.49 -7.61 0.48
N THR A 114 -12.03 -7.94 1.68
CA THR A 114 -10.61 -7.94 2.06
C THR A 114 -9.82 -8.97 1.25
N THR A 115 -10.41 -10.13 0.99
CA THR A 115 -9.80 -11.19 0.18
C THR A 115 -9.54 -10.70 -1.24
N TRP A 116 -10.46 -9.94 -1.84
CA TRP A 116 -10.28 -9.37 -3.17
C TRP A 116 -9.08 -8.41 -3.20
N PHE A 117 -9.00 -7.47 -2.25
CA PHE A 117 -7.85 -6.56 -2.15
C PHE A 117 -6.53 -7.32 -1.91
N ASN A 118 -6.59 -8.37 -1.11
CA ASN A 118 -5.40 -9.18 -0.86
C ASN A 118 -4.87 -9.85 -2.13
N HIS A 119 -5.71 -10.15 -3.12
CA HIS A 119 -5.29 -10.75 -4.40
C HIS A 119 -4.91 -9.72 -5.47
N LEU A 120 -4.99 -8.43 -5.18
CA LEU A 120 -4.69 -7.38 -6.15
C LEU A 120 -3.20 -7.29 -6.50
N LEU A 121 -2.31 -7.52 -5.51
CA LEU A 121 -0.88 -7.53 -5.75
C LEU A 121 -0.41 -8.89 -6.30
N PRO A 122 0.48 -8.90 -7.31
CA PRO A 122 1.10 -10.12 -7.84
C PRO A 122 1.94 -10.83 -6.75
N LEU A 123 2.26 -12.09 -6.97
CA LEU A 123 2.96 -12.91 -5.97
C LEU A 123 4.30 -12.32 -5.54
N GLU A 124 5.03 -11.73 -6.47
CA GLU A 124 6.34 -11.10 -6.26
C GLU A 124 6.25 -9.90 -5.33
N LEU A 125 5.15 -9.16 -5.39
CA LEU A 125 4.89 -7.96 -4.58
C LEU A 125 3.97 -8.23 -3.39
N LYS A 126 3.55 -9.46 -3.17
CA LYS A 126 2.57 -9.85 -2.14
C LYS A 126 2.99 -9.45 -0.72
N GLN A 127 4.28 -9.47 -0.43
CA GLN A 127 4.82 -9.06 0.87
C GLN A 127 4.62 -7.56 1.18
N TYR A 128 4.26 -6.76 0.18
CA TYR A 128 3.98 -5.33 0.33
C TYR A 128 2.49 -5.03 0.52
N PHE A 129 1.66 -6.05 0.71
CA PHE A 129 0.28 -5.92 1.15
C PHE A 129 0.20 -6.00 2.67
N TYR A 130 -0.50 -5.06 3.29
CA TYR A 130 -0.74 -5.04 4.73
C TYR A 130 -2.23 -4.86 5.03
N THR A 131 -2.78 -5.68 5.94
CA THR A 131 -4.14 -5.52 6.45
C THR A 131 -4.11 -4.87 7.82
N LYS A 132 -4.66 -3.67 7.93
CA LYS A 132 -4.85 -2.96 9.18
C LYS A 132 -6.23 -3.30 9.75
N THR A 133 -6.26 -4.28 10.65
CA THR A 133 -7.51 -4.75 11.30
C THR A 133 -8.06 -3.77 12.32
N ASN A 134 -7.20 -2.90 12.89
CA ASN A 134 -7.62 -1.82 13.78
C ASN A 134 -7.40 -0.47 13.09
N ALA A 135 -8.36 -0.05 12.28
CA ALA A 135 -8.30 1.23 11.59
C ALA A 135 -8.48 2.45 12.52
N LYS A 136 -8.97 2.24 13.76
CA LYS A 136 -9.37 3.31 14.69
C LYS A 136 -8.27 4.26 15.12
N ARG A 137 -6.99 3.89 14.99
CA ARG A 137 -5.88 4.75 15.40
C ARG A 137 -4.71 4.62 14.44
N MET A 138 -4.19 5.76 13.99
CA MET A 138 -2.91 5.84 13.29
C MET A 138 -1.79 6.02 14.32
N THR A 139 -0.91 5.04 14.39
CA THR A 139 0.28 5.05 15.25
C THR A 139 1.51 5.50 14.44
N LYS A 140 2.65 5.72 15.12
CA LYS A 140 3.93 5.96 14.43
C LYS A 140 4.32 4.81 13.49
N ASP A 141 4.10 3.59 13.93
CA ASP A 141 4.42 2.41 13.11
C ASP A 141 3.53 2.35 11.87
N ASP A 142 2.26 2.76 11.99
CA ASP A 142 1.37 2.89 10.83
C ASP A 142 1.85 3.97 9.85
N LEU A 143 2.37 5.10 10.35
CA LEU A 143 2.95 6.13 9.48
C LEU A 143 4.20 5.63 8.77
N ILE A 144 5.09 4.92 9.46
CA ILE A 144 6.27 4.29 8.84
C ILE A 144 5.85 3.26 7.79
N ALA A 145 4.76 2.51 8.05
CA ALA A 145 4.22 1.54 7.11
C ALA A 145 3.82 2.16 5.75
N LEU A 146 3.47 3.45 5.70
CA LEU A 146 3.16 4.16 4.45
C LEU A 146 4.34 4.23 3.47
N SER A 147 5.56 4.14 3.98
CA SER A 147 6.78 4.08 3.17
C SER A 147 7.28 2.66 2.89
N GLN A 148 6.65 1.64 3.48
CA GLN A 148 7.11 0.26 3.42
C GLN A 148 6.16 -0.66 2.64
N TYR A 149 4.87 -0.40 2.68
CA TYR A 149 3.84 -1.21 2.03
C TYR A 149 3.25 -0.48 0.81
N ALA A 150 3.02 -1.24 -0.25
CA ALA A 150 2.42 -0.75 -1.48
C ALA A 150 0.92 -0.51 -1.35
N LEU A 151 0.25 -1.38 -0.58
CA LEU A 151 -1.20 -1.36 -0.40
C LEU A 151 -1.55 -1.69 1.04
N ILE A 152 -2.26 -0.79 1.71
CA ILE A 152 -2.79 -0.97 3.05
C ILE A 152 -4.31 -1.07 2.99
N CYS A 153 -4.85 -2.21 3.41
CA CYS A 153 -6.29 -2.43 3.52
C CYS A 153 -6.77 -2.15 4.95
N CYS A 154 -7.56 -1.11 5.12
CA CYS A 154 -8.20 -0.75 6.39
C CYS A 154 -9.55 -1.47 6.51
N GLU A 155 -9.68 -2.36 7.48
CA GLU A 155 -10.93 -3.06 7.74
C GLU A 155 -11.89 -2.24 8.61
N GLU A 156 -13.18 -2.46 8.42
CA GLU A 156 -14.26 -1.88 9.24
C GLU A 156 -14.21 -0.35 9.35
N LEU A 157 -13.96 0.33 8.23
CA LEU A 157 -13.93 1.80 8.19
C LEU A 157 -15.21 2.45 8.72
N ASP A 158 -16.35 1.77 8.59
CA ASP A 158 -17.66 2.18 9.08
C ASP A 158 -17.80 2.16 10.62
N THR A 159 -16.79 1.65 11.33
CA THR A 159 -16.76 1.70 12.82
C THR A 159 -15.92 2.86 13.35
N MET A 160 -15.25 3.63 12.47
CA MET A 160 -14.39 4.76 12.85
C MET A 160 -15.21 5.96 13.30
N SER A 161 -14.72 6.63 14.35
CA SER A 161 -15.21 7.96 14.74
C SER A 161 -14.76 9.02 13.74
N ALA A 162 -15.40 10.19 13.76
CA ALA A 162 -15.02 11.33 12.92
C ALA A 162 -13.55 11.75 13.12
N SER A 163 -13.03 11.69 14.36
CA SER A 163 -11.63 12.01 14.68
C SER A 163 -10.67 11.01 14.04
N GLU A 164 -10.98 9.73 14.11
CA GLU A 164 -10.16 8.65 13.51
C GLU A 164 -10.17 8.74 11.99
N MET A 165 -11.33 9.02 11.39
CA MET A 165 -11.46 9.25 9.96
C MET A 165 -10.62 10.46 9.50
N ASN A 166 -10.58 11.55 10.28
CA ASN A 166 -9.74 12.70 9.98
C ASN A 166 -8.24 12.37 10.06
N GLN A 167 -7.81 11.52 11.01
CA GLN A 167 -6.43 11.03 11.07
C GLN A 167 -6.07 10.19 9.83
N LEU A 168 -6.97 9.32 9.38
CA LEU A 168 -6.78 8.54 8.16
C LEU A 168 -6.70 9.46 6.93
N LYS A 169 -7.62 10.43 6.80
CA LYS A 169 -7.59 11.42 5.70
C LYS A 169 -6.28 12.19 5.68
N ALA A 170 -5.75 12.59 6.83
CA ALA A 170 -4.46 13.26 6.93
C ALA A 170 -3.31 12.34 6.47
N ALA A 171 -3.30 11.08 6.92
CA ALA A 171 -2.29 10.10 6.51
C ALA A 171 -2.29 9.83 5.00
N VAL A 172 -3.47 9.70 4.38
CA VAL A 172 -3.63 9.47 2.94
C VAL A 172 -3.04 10.59 2.09
N THR A 173 -3.02 11.82 2.60
CA THR A 173 -2.54 13.01 1.86
C THR A 173 -1.11 13.43 2.20
N MET A 174 -0.43 12.74 3.10
CA MET A 174 0.98 13.01 3.38
C MET A 174 1.82 12.66 2.15
N GLN A 175 2.75 13.53 1.78
CA GLN A 175 3.71 13.25 0.71
C GLN A 175 4.96 12.55 1.26
N TYR A 176 5.39 12.97 2.44
CA TYR A 176 6.55 12.42 3.13
C TYR A 176 6.24 12.11 4.58
N ILE A 177 6.86 11.08 5.10
CA ILE A 177 6.79 10.65 6.49
C ILE A 177 8.11 11.01 7.18
N ASN A 178 8.03 11.86 8.21
CA ASN A 178 9.18 12.29 9.03
C ASN A 178 9.11 11.65 10.40
N GLU A 179 9.31 10.34 10.47
CA GLU A 179 9.23 9.58 11.72
C GLU A 179 10.52 8.80 11.99
N ARG A 180 10.83 8.71 13.28
CA ARG A 180 11.94 7.90 13.75
C ARG A 180 11.48 6.45 13.93
N ALA A 181 12.08 5.52 13.19
CA ALA A 181 11.83 4.09 13.35
C ALA A 181 12.26 3.62 14.76
N ALA A 182 11.69 2.50 15.21
CA ALA A 182 12.06 1.90 16.48
C ALA A 182 13.58 1.59 16.47
N TYR A 183 14.25 2.00 17.56
CA TYR A 183 15.70 1.87 17.76
C TYR A 183 16.60 2.72 16.83
N ALA A 184 16.05 3.49 15.91
CA ALA A 184 16.85 4.44 15.12
C ALA A 184 17.27 5.64 15.99
N HIS A 185 18.44 6.22 15.71
CA HIS A 185 18.92 7.41 16.42
C HIS A 185 18.27 8.70 15.92
N TYR A 186 17.96 8.77 14.61
CA TYR A 186 17.45 9.94 13.94
C TYR A 186 16.12 9.69 13.26
N ALA A 187 15.32 10.73 13.10
CA ALA A 187 14.18 10.72 12.21
C ALA A 187 14.68 10.80 10.76
N GLU A 188 14.01 10.06 9.88
CA GLU A 188 14.28 10.09 8.44
C GLU A 188 13.04 10.53 7.70
N GLN A 189 13.27 11.29 6.63
CA GLN A 189 12.23 11.60 5.67
C GLN A 189 12.12 10.45 4.68
N ARG A 190 10.92 9.84 4.61
CA ARG A 190 10.62 8.74 3.70
C ARG A 190 9.47 9.14 2.80
N LYS A 191 9.53 8.73 1.54
CA LYS A 191 8.43 8.92 0.60
C LYS A 191 7.23 8.06 1.01
N HIS A 192 6.03 8.61 0.86
CA HIS A 192 4.78 7.87 0.94
C HIS A 192 4.54 7.14 -0.38
N ILE A 193 4.68 5.82 -0.39
CA ILE A 193 4.44 4.96 -1.55
C ILE A 193 3.10 4.21 -1.49
N ASN A 194 2.45 4.24 -0.35
CA ASN A 194 1.26 3.46 -0.07
C ASN A 194 0.04 3.97 -0.84
N SER A 195 -0.81 3.03 -1.25
CA SER A 195 -2.20 3.32 -1.57
C SER A 195 -3.12 2.68 -0.54
N PHE A 196 -4.20 3.37 -0.21
CA PHE A 196 -5.17 2.85 0.72
C PHE A 196 -6.36 2.21 0.00
N CYS A 197 -6.79 1.08 0.53
CA CYS A 197 -8.10 0.53 0.28
C CYS A 197 -8.80 0.23 1.60
N GLY A 198 -10.10 -0.05 1.56
CA GLY A 198 -10.82 -0.31 2.78
C GLY A 198 -12.11 -1.06 2.60
N THR A 199 -12.63 -1.58 3.70
CA THR A 199 -13.89 -2.31 3.74
C THR A 199 -14.81 -1.76 4.81
N GLY A 200 -16.11 -1.85 4.56
CA GLY A 200 -17.15 -1.49 5.50
C GLY A 200 -18.44 -2.28 5.21
N ASN A 201 -19.39 -2.22 6.11
CA ASN A 201 -20.68 -2.90 5.99
C ASN A 201 -21.82 -1.89 5.87
N ASN A 202 -21.65 -0.66 6.42
CA ASN A 202 -22.64 0.40 6.40
C ASN A 202 -22.30 1.45 5.32
N PRO A 203 -23.16 1.67 4.30
CA PRO A 203 -22.92 2.67 3.27
C PRO A 203 -23.03 4.13 3.77
N GLU A 204 -23.65 4.36 4.91
CA GLU A 204 -23.90 5.72 5.44
C GLU A 204 -22.78 6.22 6.37
N PHE A 205 -21.64 5.54 6.45
CA PHE A 205 -20.56 5.94 7.35
C PHE A 205 -19.82 7.21 6.92
N LEU A 206 -19.91 7.60 5.65
CA LEU A 206 -19.30 8.81 5.10
C LEU A 206 -20.25 10.01 5.23
N ASN A 207 -20.55 10.42 6.45
CA ASN A 207 -21.29 11.64 6.73
C ASN A 207 -20.33 12.82 6.97
N ASP A 208 -19.69 13.30 5.91
CA ASP A 208 -18.83 14.48 5.98
C ASP A 208 -19.52 15.66 5.31
N PRO A 209 -20.02 16.68 6.06
CA PRO A 209 -20.68 17.84 5.50
C PRO A 209 -19.77 18.73 4.64
N THR A 210 -18.44 18.53 4.71
CA THR A 210 -17.45 19.27 3.92
C THR A 210 -17.08 18.59 2.60
N GLY A 211 -17.65 17.42 2.33
CA GLY A 211 -17.45 16.65 1.11
C GLY A 211 -16.53 15.44 1.27
N THR A 212 -16.81 14.41 0.47
CA THR A 212 -16.15 13.08 0.52
C THR A 212 -15.21 12.83 -0.67
N ARG A 213 -14.45 13.82 -1.10
CA ARG A 213 -13.59 13.71 -2.29
C ARG A 213 -12.29 12.91 -2.07
N ARG A 214 -12.16 12.20 -0.97
CA ARG A 214 -10.97 11.38 -0.65
C ARG A 214 -11.32 9.93 -0.41
#